data_0bd38bfb39e13269be3c08200cdf9082
#
_entry.id   0bd38bfb39e13269be3c08200cdf9082
#
_cell.length_a   1.000
_cell.length_b   1.000
_cell.length_c   1.000
_cell.angle_alpha   90.00
_cell.angle_beta   90.00
_cell.angle_gamma   90.00
#
_symmetry.space_group_name_H-M   'P 1'
#
loop_
_entity.id
_entity.type
_entity.pdbx_description
1 polymer ?
#
loop_
_entity_poly.entity_id
_entity_poly.type
_entity_poly.pdbx_seq_one_letter_code
_entity_poly.pdbx_strand_id
1 'polypeptide(L)'
;MKAFKLKNGLSVYIWEDESKSDVFGLVGVRAGSINDPEEYTGLAHYLEHVMFKGTDKIGALNWTEEEPIYKEIIAKYDQMAEEADPAKKEAISKEINELTVKAGKLGLPNEYSNLMESMGAKGVNAGTYYDWTFYHSSFPAYQINKWLEISSQRFLHPAVSYTHLRA
;
A
#
# COMPACT_ATOMS: atom_id res chain seq x y z
N MET A 1 -7.96 -17.83 23.50
CA MET A 1 -8.22 -17.17 22.22
C MET A 1 -9.56 -16.43 22.30
N LYS A 2 -9.60 -15.15 21.90
CA LYS A 2 -10.82 -14.36 21.76
C LYS A 2 -11.07 -14.16 20.25
N ALA A 3 -12.33 -14.28 19.81
CA ALA A 3 -12.72 -14.04 18.43
C ALA A 3 -14.03 -13.24 18.41
N PHE A 4 -14.07 -12.20 17.59
CA PHE A 4 -15.25 -11.35 17.41
C PHE A 4 -15.24 -10.69 16.02
N LYS A 5 -16.36 -10.06 15.67
CA LYS A 5 -16.51 -9.35 14.41
C LYS A 5 -16.83 -7.88 14.68
N LEU A 6 -16.16 -6.98 13.98
CA LEU A 6 -16.44 -5.55 14.03
C LEU A 6 -17.70 -5.21 13.20
N LYS A 7 -18.27 -4.02 13.43
CA LYS A 7 -19.47 -3.55 12.71
C LYS A 7 -19.32 -3.52 11.19
N ASN A 8 -18.10 -3.29 10.70
CA ASN A 8 -17.77 -3.30 9.27
C ASN A 8 -17.54 -4.70 8.68
N GLY A 9 -17.73 -5.77 9.49
CA GLY A 9 -17.56 -7.15 9.06
C GLY A 9 -16.16 -7.74 9.25
N LEU A 10 -15.16 -6.95 9.66
CA LEU A 10 -13.82 -7.46 9.93
C LEU A 10 -13.83 -8.45 11.09
N SER A 11 -13.31 -9.67 10.85
CA SER A 11 -13.12 -10.69 11.89
C SER A 11 -11.80 -10.43 12.61
N VAL A 12 -11.83 -10.41 13.93
CA VAL A 12 -10.68 -10.17 14.79
C VAL A 12 -10.45 -11.42 15.66
N TYR A 13 -9.20 -11.86 15.69
CA TYR A 13 -8.74 -12.99 16.50
C TYR A 13 -7.61 -12.52 17.41
N ILE A 14 -7.71 -12.76 18.70
CA ILE A 14 -6.70 -12.39 19.70
C ILE A 14 -6.27 -13.64 20.44
N TRP A 15 -4.97 -13.89 20.45
CA TRP A 15 -4.36 -14.90 21.28
C TRP A 15 -3.44 -14.20 22.28
N GLU A 16 -3.79 -14.27 23.56
CA GLU A 16 -3.02 -13.67 24.64
C GLU A 16 -1.95 -14.66 25.14
N ASP A 17 -0.72 -14.19 25.24
CA ASP A 17 0.41 -14.89 25.83
C ASP A 17 1.16 -13.93 26.77
N GLU A 18 0.86 -14.02 28.07
CA GLU A 18 1.45 -13.15 29.09
C GLU A 18 2.96 -13.33 29.26
N SER A 19 3.54 -14.38 28.71
CA SER A 19 5.00 -14.61 28.72
C SER A 19 5.76 -13.76 27.70
N LYS A 20 5.06 -13.06 26.81
CA LYS A 20 5.64 -12.27 25.71
C LYS A 20 5.46 -10.78 25.94
N SER A 21 6.50 -10.02 25.66
CA SER A 21 6.47 -8.54 25.65
C SER A 21 6.12 -7.97 24.26
N ASP A 22 6.14 -8.79 23.22
CA ASP A 22 5.92 -8.43 21.84
C ASP A 22 4.58 -9.00 21.34
N VAL A 23 3.99 -8.30 20.39
CA VAL A 23 2.79 -8.73 19.66
C VAL A 23 3.19 -9.11 18.24
N PHE A 24 2.67 -10.22 17.75
CA PHE A 24 2.67 -10.54 16.33
C PHE A 24 1.32 -10.11 15.74
N GLY A 25 1.35 -9.06 14.94
CA GLY A 25 0.18 -8.54 14.23
C GLY A 25 0.12 -9.08 12.82
N LEU A 26 -1.06 -9.55 12.39
CA LEU A 26 -1.31 -10.03 11.05
C LEU A 26 -2.66 -9.51 10.54
N VAL A 27 -2.66 -8.99 9.32
CA VAL A 27 -3.88 -8.67 8.56
C VAL A 27 -3.98 -9.63 7.38
N GLY A 28 -5.04 -10.43 7.32
CA GLY A 28 -5.32 -11.35 6.22
C GLY A 28 -6.45 -10.83 5.35
N VAL A 29 -6.24 -10.82 4.04
CA VAL A 29 -7.22 -10.45 3.03
C VAL A 29 -7.58 -11.70 2.23
N ARG A 30 -8.88 -11.99 2.10
CA ARG A 30 -9.38 -13.15 1.33
C ARG A 30 -9.42 -12.81 -0.16
N ALA A 31 -8.27 -12.47 -0.71
CA ALA A 31 -8.03 -12.26 -2.13
C ALA A 31 -6.58 -12.61 -2.43
N GLY A 32 -6.34 -13.31 -3.51
CA GLY A 32 -5.04 -13.76 -3.97
C GLY A 32 -5.04 -13.92 -5.49
N SER A 33 -4.08 -14.62 -6.04
CA SER A 33 -3.90 -14.75 -7.50
C SER A 33 -5.09 -15.39 -8.22
N ILE A 34 -5.94 -16.16 -7.53
CA ILE A 34 -7.20 -16.69 -8.11
C ILE A 34 -8.19 -15.57 -8.51
N ASN A 35 -8.06 -14.39 -7.92
CA ASN A 35 -8.92 -13.24 -8.17
C ASN A 35 -8.38 -12.32 -9.28
N ASP A 36 -7.18 -12.61 -9.80
CA ASP A 36 -6.60 -11.83 -10.89
C ASP A 36 -7.46 -11.97 -12.16
N PRO A 37 -7.73 -10.89 -12.90
CA PRO A 37 -8.29 -10.99 -14.25
C PRO A 37 -7.37 -11.81 -15.17
N GLU A 38 -7.93 -12.54 -16.12
CA GLU A 38 -7.16 -13.39 -17.04
C GLU A 38 -6.11 -12.59 -17.83
N GLU A 39 -6.44 -11.34 -18.20
CA GLU A 39 -5.54 -10.44 -18.93
C GLU A 39 -4.48 -9.76 -18.05
N TYR A 40 -4.63 -9.81 -16.72
CA TYR A 40 -3.77 -9.10 -15.77
C TYR A 40 -3.34 -9.99 -14.60
N THR A 41 -2.69 -11.10 -14.92
CA THR A 41 -2.14 -12.03 -13.91
C THR A 41 -1.04 -11.37 -13.09
N GLY A 42 -1.06 -11.59 -11.77
CA GLY A 42 -0.13 -10.96 -10.82
C GLY A 42 -0.66 -9.66 -10.20
N LEU A 43 -1.90 -9.26 -10.49
CA LEU A 43 -2.50 -8.03 -9.96
C LEU A 43 -2.59 -8.04 -8.43
N ALA A 44 -2.97 -9.16 -7.83
CA ALA A 44 -3.03 -9.30 -6.37
C ALA A 44 -1.64 -9.11 -5.72
N HIS A 45 -0.59 -9.71 -6.30
CA HIS A 45 0.79 -9.55 -5.84
C HIS A 45 1.29 -8.12 -6.05
N TYR A 46 0.95 -7.53 -7.19
CA TYR A 46 1.27 -6.13 -7.46
C TYR A 46 0.62 -5.18 -6.43
N LEU A 47 -0.65 -5.39 -6.12
CA LEU A 47 -1.35 -4.62 -5.09
C LEU A 47 -0.68 -4.76 -3.72
N GLU A 48 -0.21 -5.96 -3.37
CA GLU A 48 0.57 -6.20 -2.16
C GLU A 48 1.78 -5.24 -2.08
N HIS A 49 2.57 -5.12 -3.15
CA HIS A 49 3.71 -4.18 -3.22
C HIS A 49 3.26 -2.71 -3.10
N VAL A 50 2.17 -2.34 -3.76
CA VAL A 50 1.62 -0.97 -3.67
C VAL A 50 1.24 -0.61 -2.25
N MET A 51 0.75 -1.56 -1.47
CA MET A 51 0.37 -1.35 -0.07
C MET A 51 1.56 -0.97 0.85
N PHE A 52 2.80 -1.08 0.41
CA PHE A 52 3.99 -0.61 1.15
C PHE A 52 4.42 0.81 0.77
N LYS A 53 3.79 1.43 -0.22
CA LYS A 53 4.27 2.71 -0.76
C LYS A 53 3.82 3.93 0.03
N GLY A 54 2.64 3.89 0.61
CA GLY A 54 2.13 4.97 1.44
C GLY A 54 0.62 5.15 1.36
N THR A 55 0.17 6.26 1.93
CA THR A 55 -1.24 6.66 1.99
C THR A 55 -1.34 8.17 1.77
N ASP A 56 -2.53 8.72 1.83
CA ASP A 56 -2.75 10.18 1.83
C ASP A 56 -2.11 10.92 3.04
N LYS A 57 -1.61 10.16 4.05
CA LYS A 57 -0.96 10.70 5.26
C LYS A 57 0.43 10.15 5.53
N ILE A 58 0.73 8.96 5.01
CA ILE A 58 2.02 8.29 5.16
C ILE A 58 2.72 8.34 3.81
N GLY A 59 3.85 8.98 3.71
CA GLY A 59 4.61 9.13 2.46
C GLY A 59 4.27 10.39 1.68
N ALA A 60 3.32 11.22 2.11
CA ALA A 60 2.94 12.48 1.48
C ALA A 60 3.33 13.67 2.37
N LEU A 61 4.12 14.61 1.87
CA LEU A 61 4.41 15.89 2.54
C LEU A 61 3.21 16.83 2.52
N ASN A 62 2.52 16.87 1.40
CA ASN A 62 1.32 17.69 1.19
C ASN A 62 0.38 16.99 0.19
N TRP A 63 -0.52 16.18 0.70
CA TRP A 63 -1.47 15.44 -0.13
C TRP A 63 -2.35 16.34 -1.01
N THR A 64 -2.74 17.50 -0.50
CA THR A 64 -3.57 18.45 -1.26
C THR A 64 -2.88 18.94 -2.55
N GLU A 65 -1.57 19.06 -2.54
CA GLU A 65 -0.79 19.42 -3.72
C GLU A 65 -0.42 18.19 -4.58
N GLU A 66 -0.28 17.03 -3.96
CA GLU A 66 0.15 15.80 -4.59
C GLU A 66 -0.99 15.08 -5.34
N GLU A 67 -2.18 15.01 -4.74
CA GLU A 67 -3.35 14.32 -5.31
C GLU A 67 -3.73 14.78 -6.74
N PRO A 68 -3.77 16.11 -7.04
CA PRO A 68 -4.04 16.56 -8.41
C PRO A 68 -3.02 16.06 -9.44
N ILE A 69 -1.76 15.95 -9.05
CA ILE A 69 -0.69 15.46 -9.95
C ILE A 69 -0.91 13.97 -10.26
N TYR A 70 -1.31 13.16 -9.26
CA TYR A 70 -1.64 11.76 -9.50
C TYR A 70 -2.85 11.58 -10.41
N LYS A 71 -3.89 12.39 -10.23
CA LYS A 71 -5.06 12.37 -11.12
C LYS A 71 -4.66 12.68 -12.56
N GLU A 72 -3.77 13.64 -12.76
CA GLU A 72 -3.25 13.98 -14.08
C GLU A 72 -2.41 12.85 -14.67
N ILE A 73 -1.55 12.21 -13.90
CA ILE A 73 -0.76 11.04 -14.32
C ILE A 73 -1.69 9.90 -14.77
N ILE A 74 -2.74 9.59 -14.01
CA ILE A 74 -3.73 8.57 -14.36
C ILE A 74 -4.38 8.91 -15.70
N ALA A 75 -4.89 10.13 -15.86
CA ALA A 75 -5.54 10.57 -17.10
C ALA A 75 -4.58 10.49 -18.32
N LYS A 76 -3.28 10.76 -18.11
CA LYS A 76 -2.25 10.60 -19.16
C LYS A 76 -2.00 9.14 -19.52
N TYR A 77 -2.03 8.22 -18.56
CA TYR A 77 -1.94 6.78 -18.85
C TYR A 77 -3.16 6.30 -19.65
N ASP A 78 -4.38 6.73 -19.28
CA ASP A 78 -5.60 6.42 -20.04
C ASP A 78 -5.50 6.94 -21.46
N GLN A 79 -5.09 8.20 -21.65
CA GLN A 79 -4.83 8.78 -22.96
C GLN A 79 -3.79 7.99 -23.77
N MET A 80 -2.71 7.56 -23.13
CA MET A 80 -1.66 6.77 -23.78
C MET A 80 -2.16 5.38 -24.22
N ALA A 81 -3.07 4.77 -23.45
CA ALA A 81 -3.65 3.48 -23.79
C ALA A 81 -4.53 3.55 -25.07
N GLU A 82 -5.26 4.65 -25.26
CA GLU A 82 -6.14 4.87 -26.42
C GLU A 82 -5.40 5.39 -27.66
N GLU A 83 -4.19 5.96 -27.52
CA GLU A 83 -3.43 6.53 -28.63
C GLU A 83 -2.83 5.43 -29.50
N ALA A 84 -2.96 5.53 -30.82
CA ALA A 84 -2.40 4.58 -31.76
C ALA A 84 -1.03 5.01 -32.34
N ASP A 85 -0.74 6.33 -32.37
CA ASP A 85 0.47 6.89 -32.93
C ASP A 85 1.67 6.74 -31.96
N PRO A 86 2.73 6.02 -32.35
CA PRO A 86 3.90 5.82 -31.51
C PRO A 86 4.60 7.11 -31.07
N ALA A 87 4.66 8.13 -31.97
CA ALA A 87 5.30 9.41 -31.65
C ALA A 87 4.51 10.18 -30.59
N LYS A 88 3.19 10.14 -30.65
CA LYS A 88 2.32 10.73 -29.62
C LYS A 88 2.38 9.96 -28.30
N LYS A 89 2.44 8.62 -28.33
CA LYS A 89 2.68 7.82 -27.13
C LYS A 89 3.97 8.21 -26.43
N GLU A 90 5.04 8.42 -27.18
CA GLU A 90 6.33 8.87 -26.64
C GLU A 90 6.21 10.26 -26.00
N ALA A 91 5.49 11.19 -26.63
CA ALA A 91 5.26 12.51 -26.06
C ALA A 91 4.49 12.44 -24.73
N ILE A 92 3.38 11.67 -24.68
CA ILE A 92 2.61 11.44 -23.45
C ILE A 92 3.49 10.80 -22.36
N SER A 93 4.33 9.84 -22.72
CA SER A 93 5.25 9.19 -21.77
C SER A 93 6.25 10.21 -21.16
N LYS A 94 6.72 11.19 -21.93
CA LYS A 94 7.57 12.28 -21.41
C LYS A 94 6.81 13.16 -20.42
N GLU A 95 5.57 13.53 -20.73
CA GLU A 95 4.72 14.31 -19.82
C GLU A 95 4.47 13.54 -18.51
N ILE A 96 4.17 12.23 -18.58
CA ILE A 96 4.03 11.36 -17.40
C ILE A 96 5.32 11.37 -16.56
N ASN A 97 6.48 11.28 -17.18
CA ASN A 97 7.76 11.32 -16.46
C ASN A 97 7.99 12.67 -15.74
N GLU A 98 7.65 13.78 -16.37
CA GLU A 98 7.76 15.12 -15.76
C GLU A 98 6.82 15.25 -14.53
N LEU A 99 5.58 14.83 -14.67
CA LEU A 99 4.61 14.79 -13.57
C LEU A 99 5.08 13.87 -12.44
N THR A 100 5.63 12.72 -12.78
CA THR A 100 6.19 11.75 -11.83
C THR A 100 7.33 12.36 -11.01
N VAL A 101 8.26 13.09 -11.67
CA VAL A 101 9.32 13.80 -10.97
C VAL A 101 8.77 14.91 -10.07
N LYS A 102 7.72 15.62 -10.52
CA LYS A 102 7.06 16.65 -9.72
C LYS A 102 6.38 16.06 -8.48
N ALA A 103 5.62 14.97 -8.62
CA ALA A 103 5.01 14.26 -7.49
C ALA A 103 6.07 13.73 -6.51
N GLY A 104 7.17 13.18 -7.01
CA GLY A 104 8.25 12.64 -6.16
C GLY A 104 8.92 13.68 -5.24
N LYS A 105 8.82 14.99 -5.56
CA LYS A 105 9.30 16.06 -4.67
C LYS A 105 8.37 16.34 -3.49
N LEU A 106 7.12 15.90 -3.57
CA LEU A 106 6.09 16.03 -2.54
C LEU A 106 5.95 14.76 -1.69
N GLY A 107 6.61 13.68 -2.10
CA GLY A 107 6.59 12.41 -1.38
C GLY A 107 7.76 12.23 -0.43
N LEU A 108 7.54 11.48 0.64
CA LEU A 108 8.57 10.99 1.57
C LEU A 108 8.85 9.52 1.26
N PRO A 109 9.99 9.20 0.61
CA PRO A 109 10.30 7.81 0.30
C PRO A 109 10.50 6.98 1.58
N ASN A 110 10.01 5.73 1.54
CA ASN A 110 10.17 4.75 2.62
C ASN A 110 9.56 5.15 3.98
N GLU A 111 8.67 6.15 4.03
CA GLU A 111 8.11 6.62 5.32
C GLU A 111 7.40 5.50 6.06
N TYR A 112 6.65 4.63 5.37
CA TYR A 112 6.02 3.47 6.00
C TYR A 112 7.04 2.58 6.72
N SER A 113 8.14 2.24 6.07
CA SER A 113 9.22 1.43 6.67
C SER A 113 9.87 2.14 7.85
N ASN A 114 10.15 3.43 7.70
CA ASN A 114 10.75 4.25 8.77
C ASN A 114 9.81 4.35 9.98
N LEU A 115 8.50 4.50 9.78
CA LEU A 115 7.51 4.50 10.86
C LEU A 115 7.47 3.15 11.58
N MET A 116 7.46 2.05 10.84
CA MET A 116 7.49 0.70 11.42
C MET A 116 8.78 0.46 12.22
N GLU A 117 9.92 0.84 11.69
CA GLU A 117 11.21 0.74 12.39
C GLU A 117 11.24 1.61 13.65
N SER A 118 10.74 2.85 13.59
CA SER A 118 10.73 3.78 14.73
C SER A 118 9.88 3.30 15.90
N MET A 119 8.85 2.50 15.62
CA MET A 119 8.03 1.85 16.66
C MET A 119 8.64 0.53 17.17
N GLY A 120 9.81 0.12 16.67
CA GLY A 120 10.47 -1.13 17.02
C GLY A 120 9.89 -2.37 16.35
N ALA A 121 9.18 -2.21 15.23
CA ALA A 121 8.64 -3.34 14.49
C ALA A 121 9.77 -4.13 13.81
N LYS A 122 9.60 -5.46 13.79
CA LYS A 122 10.53 -6.43 13.19
C LYS A 122 9.77 -7.38 12.28
N GLY A 123 10.46 -7.92 11.28
CA GLY A 123 9.87 -8.89 10.37
C GLY A 123 8.65 -8.32 9.62
N VAL A 124 8.69 -7.03 9.29
CA VAL A 124 7.66 -6.38 8.47
C VAL A 124 7.68 -7.00 7.09
N ASN A 125 6.63 -7.72 6.75
CA ASN A 125 6.57 -8.43 5.46
C ASN A 125 5.12 -8.65 5.04
N ALA A 126 4.95 -9.16 3.82
CA ALA A 126 3.67 -9.59 3.28
C ALA A 126 3.88 -10.79 2.35
N GLY A 127 2.80 -11.38 1.90
CA GLY A 127 2.85 -12.44 0.90
C GLY A 127 1.48 -12.65 0.26
N THR A 128 1.50 -12.89 -1.04
CA THR A 128 0.32 -13.20 -1.83
C THR A 128 0.33 -14.68 -2.21
N TYR A 129 -0.73 -15.37 -1.83
CA TYR A 129 -0.98 -16.77 -2.19
C TYR A 129 -2.12 -16.89 -3.20
N TYR A 130 -2.51 -18.09 -3.48
CA TYR A 130 -3.55 -18.39 -4.47
C TYR A 130 -4.90 -17.74 -4.10
N ASP A 131 -5.34 -17.84 -2.84
CA ASP A 131 -6.67 -17.43 -2.37
C ASP A 131 -6.66 -16.37 -1.26
N TRP A 132 -5.47 -15.91 -0.83
CA TRP A 132 -5.32 -14.92 0.22
C TRP A 132 -4.01 -14.13 0.11
N THR A 133 -4.03 -12.91 0.64
CA THR A 133 -2.86 -12.05 0.84
C THR A 133 -2.76 -11.69 2.31
N PHE A 134 -1.56 -11.68 2.88
CA PHE A 134 -1.36 -11.33 4.28
C PHE A 134 -0.25 -10.30 4.45
N TYR A 135 -0.33 -9.55 5.53
CA TYR A 135 0.63 -8.53 5.95
C TYR A 135 0.90 -8.73 7.43
N HIS A 136 2.15 -8.78 7.84
CA HIS A 136 2.49 -9.05 9.24
C HIS A 136 3.72 -8.28 9.71
N SER A 137 3.84 -8.15 11.03
CA SER A 137 5.02 -7.67 11.73
C SER A 137 4.95 -8.05 13.20
N SER A 138 6.10 -8.13 13.86
CA SER A 138 6.21 -8.19 15.32
C SER A 138 6.59 -6.82 15.85
N PHE A 139 6.02 -6.40 16.97
CA PHE A 139 6.28 -5.10 17.58
C PHE A 139 6.06 -5.15 19.11
N PRO A 140 6.68 -4.23 19.89
CA PRO A 140 6.47 -4.17 21.35
C PRO A 140 4.99 -3.96 21.68
N ALA A 141 4.48 -4.67 22.70
CA ALA A 141 3.04 -4.66 23.04
C ALA A 141 2.48 -3.26 23.33
N TYR A 142 3.28 -2.35 23.89
CA TYR A 142 2.85 -0.96 24.14
C TYR A 142 2.61 -0.14 22.84
N GLN A 143 3.05 -0.63 21.69
CA GLN A 143 2.87 0.00 20.38
C GLN A 143 1.62 -0.47 19.62
N ILE A 144 0.76 -1.29 20.24
CA ILE A 144 -0.40 -1.87 19.56
C ILE A 144 -1.33 -0.81 18.94
N ASN A 145 -1.54 0.30 19.63
CA ASN A 145 -2.39 1.37 19.12
C ASN A 145 -1.78 2.03 17.87
N LYS A 146 -0.45 2.24 17.89
CA LYS A 146 0.26 2.81 16.73
C LYS A 146 0.26 1.86 15.55
N TRP A 147 0.45 0.58 15.79
CA TRP A 147 0.36 -0.44 14.75
C TRP A 147 -1.03 -0.50 14.12
N LEU A 148 -2.10 -0.44 14.93
CA LEU A 148 -3.48 -0.42 14.46
C LEU A 148 -3.77 0.84 13.64
N GLU A 149 -3.28 2.01 14.07
CA GLU A 149 -3.41 3.28 13.34
C GLU A 149 -2.76 3.20 11.96
N ILE A 150 -1.49 2.81 11.89
CA ILE A 150 -0.73 2.68 10.64
C ILE A 150 -1.39 1.64 9.72
N SER A 151 -1.78 0.48 10.27
CA SER A 151 -2.42 -0.58 9.49
C SER A 151 -3.78 -0.13 8.96
N SER A 152 -4.63 0.50 9.79
CA SER A 152 -5.94 0.98 9.34
C SER A 152 -5.80 2.05 8.25
N GLN A 153 -4.89 3.00 8.41
CA GLN A 153 -4.61 4.02 7.40
C GLN A 153 -4.21 3.40 6.07
N ARG A 154 -3.33 2.39 6.09
CA ARG A 154 -2.85 1.68 4.92
C ARG A 154 -3.96 0.96 4.15
N PHE A 155 -4.91 0.32 4.85
CA PHE A 155 -6.00 -0.42 4.20
C PHE A 155 -7.20 0.45 3.81
N LEU A 156 -7.42 1.57 4.49
CA LEU A 156 -8.56 2.45 4.22
C LEU A 156 -8.23 3.55 3.21
N HIS A 157 -6.97 3.97 3.13
CA HIS A 157 -6.55 5.13 2.34
C HIS A 157 -5.23 4.85 1.57
N PRO A 158 -5.14 3.74 0.81
CA PRO A 158 -3.93 3.48 0.04
C PRO A 158 -3.74 4.57 -1.00
N ALA A 159 -2.59 5.24 -0.97
CA ALA A 159 -2.20 6.15 -2.03
C ALA A 159 -1.48 5.34 -3.12
N VAL A 160 -2.13 5.19 -4.25
CA VAL A 160 -1.50 4.58 -5.43
C VAL A 160 -0.63 5.63 -6.10
N SER A 161 0.62 5.74 -5.65
CA SER A 161 1.62 6.61 -6.28
C SER A 161 2.30 5.87 -7.42
N TYR A 162 2.05 6.27 -8.64
CA TYR A 162 2.74 5.74 -9.83
C TYR A 162 4.24 6.01 -9.83
N THR A 163 4.72 6.97 -9.04
CA THR A 163 6.15 7.26 -8.89
C THR A 163 6.94 6.11 -8.27
N HIS A 164 6.27 5.26 -7.50
CA HIS A 164 6.86 4.12 -6.84
C HIS A 164 6.73 2.80 -7.62
N LEU A 165 6.07 2.82 -8.78
CA LEU A 165 5.85 1.64 -9.61
C LEU A 165 7.03 1.31 -10.55
N ARG A 166 8.08 2.14 -10.55
CA ARG A 166 9.29 1.96 -11.36
C ARG A 166 10.56 1.68 -10.56
N ALA A 167 10.44 1.39 -9.25
CA ALA A 167 11.61 1.00 -8.46
C ALA A 167 11.81 -0.51 -8.47
#